data_e0e31112213674301fbb55750bd74991
#
_entry.id   e0e31112213674301fbb55750bd74991
#
_cell.length_a   1.000
_cell.length_b   1.000
_cell.length_c   1.000
_cell.angle_alpha   90.00
_cell.angle_beta   90.00
_cell.angle_gamma   90.00
#
_symmetry.space_group_name_H-M   'P 1'
#
loop_
_entity.id
_entity.type
_entity.pdbx_description
1 polymer ?
#
loop_
_entity_poly.entity_id
_entity_poly.type
_entity_poly.pdbx_seq_one_letter_code
_entity_poly.pdbx_strand_id
1 'polypeptide(L)'
;MKDILMLIRRFIAPRYKGVLALAILFNIISSLLNLVAFALVMPILNILFQIEARVTDFIPWSSLDLTTQQGLKEIPKVLSHNFAYFVSELITTRGASYTLIVLGFYLAAMTLLKVGTSYLGGFFLIPLRTGVVRDLRNMLNRKILSLPLGFFSDERKGDIMARITGDVGDVENSVMSSIDLLLKNPIMIAVYLGSMLLISWQLTLFVLLVLPIAGVVMGRVGKSLKRSSLEVQNQSGELVSQIEETLGGLRIVKAFTAEEYVARRFESLNERLRSSIISVSRRQLLAHPMSEFLGTVAIVVVLWYGGSLILSQSSSITASTFIYYLVIFYSLINPLKELSKGFYAIRRGMASMERVDRILRAESAIQDPERPQPVTFDDAIELRHVSFRYAEEWVLRDVNLTIRKGQTVALVGHSGSGKTTLVDLIPRFYDVVEGSITIDGVDIRDVAVQDLRHLMGNVNQDPILFNGSVYDNIAFGVEQATLEDVRRAASVAHADEFIDTLPEGYQTNIGDRGGKLSGGQRQRLSIARAVYKNPPILILDEATSALDTKSERLVQSALDRLMSGRTTIVIAHRLSTIIHADLICVVDGGRIVEQGTHEELLALNGHYARLHAIQVKS
;
A
#
# COMPACT_ATOMS: atom_id res chain seq x y z
N MET A 1 -23.34 -4.40 0.97
CA MET A 1 -23.13 -5.85 1.13
C MET A 1 -22.34 -6.47 -0.03
N LYS A 2 -22.64 -6.16 -1.30
CA LYS A 2 -21.86 -6.68 -2.46
C LYS A 2 -20.37 -6.36 -2.33
N ASP A 3 -20.02 -5.13 -1.99
CA ASP A 3 -18.61 -4.66 -1.91
C ASP A 3 -17.82 -5.38 -0.81
N ILE A 4 -18.47 -5.63 0.34
CA ILE A 4 -17.86 -6.34 1.46
C ILE A 4 -17.60 -7.80 1.09
N LEU A 5 -18.57 -8.47 0.46
CA LEU A 5 -18.42 -9.83 -0.03
C LEU A 5 -17.34 -9.93 -1.11
N MET A 6 -17.20 -8.89 -1.95
CA MET A 6 -16.14 -8.80 -2.95
C MET A 6 -14.75 -8.75 -2.30
N LEU A 7 -14.55 -7.90 -1.28
CA LEU A 7 -13.28 -7.82 -0.53
C LEU A 7 -12.93 -9.15 0.13
N ILE A 8 -13.89 -9.77 0.81
CA ILE A 8 -13.69 -11.06 1.48
C ILE A 8 -13.35 -12.14 0.45
N ARG A 9 -14.11 -12.24 -0.65
CA ARG A 9 -13.88 -13.24 -1.69
C ARG A 9 -12.52 -13.05 -2.38
N ARG A 10 -12.10 -11.80 -2.61
CA ARG A 10 -10.85 -11.48 -3.31
C ARG A 10 -9.62 -11.77 -2.46
N PHE A 11 -9.62 -11.39 -1.17
CA PHE A 11 -8.43 -11.42 -0.33
C PHE A 11 -8.43 -12.55 0.71
N ILE A 12 -9.59 -12.99 1.19
CA ILE A 12 -9.69 -13.95 2.29
C ILE A 12 -9.96 -15.36 1.79
N ALA A 13 -10.93 -15.50 0.88
CA ALA A 13 -11.43 -16.82 0.47
C ALA A 13 -10.38 -17.76 -0.14
N PRO A 14 -9.38 -17.33 -0.93
CA PRO A 14 -8.43 -18.25 -1.54
C PRO A 14 -7.46 -18.92 -0.55
N ARG A 15 -6.97 -18.18 0.45
CA ARG A 15 -5.81 -18.60 1.28
C ARG A 15 -6.07 -18.69 2.78
N TYR A 16 -7.06 -17.98 3.32
CA TYR A 16 -7.20 -17.75 4.77
C TYR A 16 -8.49 -18.35 5.37
N LYS A 17 -9.21 -19.24 4.67
CA LYS A 17 -10.48 -19.83 5.12
C LYS A 17 -10.38 -20.52 6.47
N GLY A 18 -9.33 -21.34 6.68
CA GLY A 18 -9.13 -22.07 7.93
C GLY A 18 -8.90 -21.14 9.12
N VAL A 19 -8.07 -20.13 8.93
CA VAL A 19 -7.76 -19.12 9.94
C VAL A 19 -9.02 -18.33 10.31
N LEU A 20 -9.82 -17.94 9.31
CA LEU A 20 -11.09 -17.25 9.52
C LEU A 20 -12.09 -18.12 10.28
N ALA A 21 -12.22 -19.41 9.93
CA ALA A 21 -13.10 -20.35 10.62
C ALA A 21 -12.72 -20.51 12.10
N LEU A 22 -11.42 -20.64 12.42
CA LEU A 22 -10.93 -20.68 13.79
C LEU A 22 -11.25 -19.39 14.56
N ALA A 23 -11.01 -18.24 13.96
CA ALA A 23 -11.32 -16.96 14.58
C ALA A 23 -12.82 -16.81 14.88
N ILE A 24 -13.70 -17.24 13.97
CA ILE A 24 -15.16 -17.26 14.17
C ILE A 24 -15.51 -18.19 15.32
N LEU A 25 -14.99 -19.41 15.34
CA LEU A 25 -15.24 -20.39 16.39
C LEU A 25 -14.87 -19.83 17.77
N PHE A 26 -13.67 -19.28 17.93
CA PHE A 26 -13.22 -18.68 19.20
C PHE A 26 -14.06 -17.45 19.60
N ASN A 27 -14.53 -16.64 18.66
CA ASN A 27 -15.41 -15.52 18.94
C ASN A 27 -16.81 -15.98 19.40
N ILE A 28 -17.35 -17.08 18.83
CA ILE A 28 -18.61 -17.69 19.29
C ILE A 28 -18.45 -18.20 20.71
N ILE A 29 -17.40 -18.99 20.96
CA ILE A 29 -17.09 -19.54 22.30
C ILE A 29 -16.94 -18.39 23.32
N SER A 30 -16.18 -17.36 22.99
CA SER A 30 -15.99 -16.18 23.86
C SER A 30 -17.32 -15.48 24.17
N SER A 31 -18.22 -15.36 23.18
CA SER A 31 -19.54 -14.74 23.38
C SER A 31 -20.44 -15.57 24.29
N LEU A 32 -20.42 -16.88 24.16
CA LEU A 32 -21.18 -17.80 25.02
C LEU A 32 -20.62 -17.80 26.45
N LEU A 33 -19.30 -17.88 26.62
CA LEU A 33 -18.64 -17.78 27.91
C LEU A 33 -18.94 -16.45 28.62
N ASN A 34 -19.10 -15.37 27.85
CA ASN A 34 -19.50 -14.08 28.41
C ASN A 34 -20.91 -14.10 29.01
N LEU A 35 -21.87 -14.76 28.33
CA LEU A 35 -23.22 -14.96 28.88
C LEU A 35 -23.20 -15.79 30.16
N VAL A 36 -22.44 -16.87 30.17
CA VAL A 36 -22.30 -17.73 31.36
C VAL A 36 -21.66 -16.96 32.52
N ALA A 37 -20.60 -16.17 32.26
CA ALA A 37 -19.99 -15.33 33.29
C ALA A 37 -20.98 -14.29 33.87
N PHE A 38 -21.83 -13.71 33.04
CA PHE A 38 -22.88 -12.80 33.52
C PHE A 38 -23.98 -13.51 34.29
N ALA A 39 -24.36 -14.74 33.86
CA ALA A 39 -25.38 -15.54 34.57
C ALA A 39 -24.97 -15.88 36.01
N LEU A 40 -23.67 -15.98 36.29
CA LEU A 40 -23.15 -16.20 37.66
C LEU A 40 -23.43 -15.05 38.63
N VAL A 41 -23.75 -13.87 38.13
CA VAL A 41 -24.12 -12.75 38.98
C VAL A 41 -25.48 -13.04 39.70
N MET A 42 -26.38 -13.77 39.07
CA MET A 42 -27.68 -14.10 39.66
C MET A 42 -27.57 -14.87 41.00
N PRO A 43 -26.88 -16.02 41.08
CA PRO A 43 -26.77 -16.73 42.37
C PRO A 43 -25.99 -15.96 43.40
N ILE A 44 -25.03 -15.11 43.00
CA ILE A 44 -24.31 -14.23 43.95
C ILE A 44 -25.28 -13.22 44.56
N LEU A 45 -26.13 -12.59 43.74
CA LEU A 45 -27.17 -11.66 44.25
C LEU A 45 -28.20 -12.37 45.11
N ASN A 46 -28.64 -13.57 44.72
CA ASN A 46 -29.57 -14.36 45.50
C ASN A 46 -29.01 -14.73 46.89
N ILE A 47 -27.73 -15.03 46.97
CA ILE A 47 -27.06 -15.30 48.28
C ILE A 47 -27.01 -14.04 49.13
N LEU A 48 -26.59 -12.90 48.53
CA LEU A 48 -26.36 -11.66 49.30
C LEU A 48 -27.68 -11.03 49.79
N PHE A 49 -28.73 -11.07 48.94
CA PHE A 49 -29.95 -10.36 49.18
C PHE A 49 -31.13 -11.26 49.54
N GLN A 50 -30.95 -12.60 49.52
CA GLN A 50 -32.00 -13.58 49.82
C GLN A 50 -33.27 -13.38 49.00
N ILE A 51 -33.11 -13.07 47.69
CA ILE A 51 -34.20 -12.65 46.82
C ILE A 51 -35.12 -13.83 46.44
N GLU A 52 -34.58 -15.04 46.30
CA GLU A 52 -35.30 -16.24 45.88
C GLU A 52 -35.16 -17.36 46.89
N ALA A 53 -36.22 -18.23 46.96
CA ALA A 53 -36.20 -19.41 47.78
C ALA A 53 -35.13 -20.39 47.30
N ARG A 54 -34.53 -21.16 48.25
CA ARG A 54 -33.52 -22.16 47.92
C ARG A 54 -34.13 -23.30 47.12
N VAL A 55 -33.44 -23.74 46.07
CA VAL A 55 -33.80 -24.90 45.28
C VAL A 55 -33.32 -26.15 46.01
N THR A 56 -34.23 -27.08 46.28
CA THR A 56 -34.00 -28.28 47.08
C THR A 56 -34.03 -29.57 46.24
N ASP A 57 -34.52 -29.54 45.00
CA ASP A 57 -34.69 -30.65 44.13
C ASP A 57 -33.75 -30.61 42.93
N PHE A 58 -33.18 -31.75 42.56
CA PHE A 58 -32.32 -31.92 41.40
C PHE A 58 -33.11 -32.53 40.26
N ILE A 59 -33.04 -31.94 39.06
CA ILE A 59 -33.70 -32.48 37.87
C ILE A 59 -32.67 -33.40 37.14
N PRO A 60 -32.88 -34.73 37.09
CA PRO A 60 -31.94 -35.62 36.43
C PRO A 60 -31.94 -35.39 34.90
N TRP A 61 -30.76 -35.43 34.29
CA TRP A 61 -30.60 -35.27 32.85
C TRP A 61 -31.34 -36.34 32.02
N SER A 62 -31.60 -37.50 32.60
CA SER A 62 -32.40 -38.59 31.99
C SER A 62 -33.85 -38.22 31.77
N SER A 63 -34.39 -37.18 32.43
CA SER A 63 -35.76 -36.71 32.21
C SER A 63 -35.93 -35.83 30.97
N LEU A 64 -34.83 -35.45 30.32
CA LEU A 64 -34.84 -34.65 29.11
C LEU A 64 -34.82 -35.60 27.89
N ASP A 65 -35.84 -35.50 27.06
CA ASP A 65 -35.86 -36.13 25.75
C ASP A 65 -35.10 -35.27 24.73
N LEU A 66 -33.81 -35.51 24.58
CA LEU A 66 -32.91 -34.77 23.67
C LEU A 66 -33.23 -34.97 22.18
N THR A 67 -34.13 -35.89 21.87
CA THR A 67 -34.56 -36.16 20.49
C THR A 67 -35.69 -35.25 20.05
N THR A 68 -36.41 -34.62 20.99
CA THR A 68 -37.52 -33.74 20.71
C THR A 68 -37.13 -32.27 20.77
N GLN A 69 -37.80 -31.44 19.91
CA GLN A 69 -37.60 -30.00 19.89
C GLN A 69 -37.99 -29.34 21.22
N GLN A 70 -38.84 -29.99 21.98
CA GLN A 70 -39.31 -29.52 23.29
C GLN A 70 -38.24 -29.80 24.37
N GLY A 71 -37.60 -30.96 24.36
CA GLY A 71 -36.50 -31.29 25.27
C GLY A 71 -35.28 -30.38 25.06
N LEU A 72 -34.95 -30.05 23.81
CA LEU A 72 -33.87 -29.07 23.50
C LEU A 72 -34.14 -27.67 24.06
N LYS A 73 -35.43 -27.22 24.11
CA LYS A 73 -35.81 -25.95 24.72
C LYS A 73 -35.78 -25.95 26.25
N GLU A 74 -35.83 -27.13 26.87
CA GLU A 74 -35.77 -27.30 28.32
C GLU A 74 -34.35 -27.36 28.86
N ILE A 75 -33.32 -27.65 28.04
CA ILE A 75 -31.90 -27.72 28.46
C ILE A 75 -31.46 -26.47 29.26
N PRO A 76 -31.69 -25.22 28.80
CA PRO A 76 -31.26 -24.06 29.56
C PRO A 76 -31.95 -23.93 30.93
N LYS A 77 -33.23 -24.34 31.02
CA LYS A 77 -33.99 -24.30 32.27
C LYS A 77 -33.49 -25.33 33.27
N VAL A 78 -33.26 -26.56 32.82
CA VAL A 78 -32.73 -27.64 33.65
C VAL A 78 -31.28 -27.32 34.09
N LEU A 79 -30.47 -26.76 33.18
CA LEU A 79 -29.09 -26.35 33.53
C LEU A 79 -29.09 -25.26 34.63
N SER A 80 -29.95 -24.23 34.48
CA SER A 80 -30.05 -23.14 35.47
C SER A 80 -30.61 -23.64 36.80
N HIS A 81 -31.59 -24.53 36.76
CA HIS A 81 -32.20 -25.12 37.97
C HIS A 81 -31.18 -26.01 38.72
N ASN A 82 -30.51 -26.92 38.03
CA ASN A 82 -29.48 -27.78 38.64
C ASN A 82 -28.29 -26.98 39.17
N PHE A 83 -27.94 -25.89 38.50
CA PHE A 83 -26.91 -24.97 39.02
C PHE A 83 -27.37 -24.27 40.29
N ALA A 84 -28.62 -23.80 40.35
CA ALA A 84 -29.22 -23.21 41.56
C ALA A 84 -29.32 -24.23 42.70
N TYR A 85 -29.67 -25.49 42.40
CA TYR A 85 -29.64 -26.59 43.36
C TYR A 85 -28.23 -26.79 43.93
N PHE A 86 -27.18 -26.91 43.09
CA PHE A 86 -25.81 -27.04 43.54
C PHE A 86 -25.35 -25.89 44.44
N VAL A 87 -25.71 -24.64 44.09
CA VAL A 87 -25.43 -23.46 44.91
C VAL A 87 -26.17 -23.56 46.24
N SER A 88 -27.46 -23.96 46.26
CA SER A 88 -28.25 -24.11 47.49
C SER A 88 -27.71 -25.20 48.40
N GLU A 89 -27.27 -26.34 47.86
CA GLU A 89 -26.63 -27.44 48.58
C GLU A 89 -25.32 -26.99 49.21
N LEU A 90 -24.49 -26.23 48.46
CA LEU A 90 -23.21 -25.71 48.96
C LEU A 90 -23.41 -24.70 50.10
N ILE A 91 -24.47 -23.85 50.02
CA ILE A 91 -24.82 -22.94 51.10
C ILE A 91 -25.22 -23.71 52.36
N THR A 92 -26.00 -24.78 52.21
CA THR A 92 -26.53 -25.58 53.31
C THR A 92 -25.41 -26.38 54.01
N THR A 93 -24.45 -26.91 53.21
CA THR A 93 -23.37 -27.76 53.72
C THR A 93 -22.16 -27.02 54.23
N ARG A 94 -21.76 -25.90 53.57
CA ARG A 94 -20.51 -25.17 53.85
C ARG A 94 -20.71 -23.71 54.25
N GLY A 95 -21.94 -23.21 54.18
CA GLY A 95 -22.27 -21.83 54.49
C GLY A 95 -22.15 -20.84 53.32
N ALA A 96 -22.83 -19.70 53.47
CA ALA A 96 -22.93 -18.68 52.42
C ALA A 96 -21.57 -18.05 52.03
N SER A 97 -20.71 -17.75 53.04
CA SER A 97 -19.39 -17.13 52.78
C SER A 97 -18.47 -18.02 51.95
N TYR A 98 -18.44 -19.34 52.26
CA TYR A 98 -17.66 -20.30 51.46
C TYR A 98 -18.20 -20.40 50.02
N THR A 99 -19.51 -20.45 49.86
CA THR A 99 -20.16 -20.49 48.54
C THR A 99 -19.82 -19.26 47.70
N LEU A 100 -19.78 -18.05 48.31
CA LEU A 100 -19.36 -16.82 47.61
C LEU A 100 -17.91 -16.91 47.13
N ILE A 101 -16.99 -17.49 47.92
CA ILE A 101 -15.60 -17.68 47.49
C ILE A 101 -15.53 -18.64 46.29
N VAL A 102 -16.26 -19.77 46.36
CA VAL A 102 -16.29 -20.75 45.25
C VAL A 102 -16.86 -20.13 43.95
N LEU A 103 -17.97 -19.39 44.06
CA LEU A 103 -18.56 -18.67 42.91
C LEU A 103 -17.61 -17.58 42.38
N GLY A 104 -16.86 -16.90 43.27
CA GLY A 104 -15.84 -15.94 42.87
C GLY A 104 -14.71 -16.57 42.05
N PHE A 105 -14.19 -17.73 42.51
CA PHE A 105 -13.19 -18.50 41.76
C PHE A 105 -13.75 -18.98 40.40
N TYR A 106 -14.98 -19.48 40.37
CA TYR A 106 -15.63 -19.92 39.15
C TYR A 106 -15.82 -18.76 38.17
N LEU A 107 -16.25 -17.58 38.65
CA LEU A 107 -16.35 -16.36 37.86
C LEU A 107 -15.00 -15.93 37.28
N ALA A 108 -13.94 -15.97 38.10
CA ALA A 108 -12.59 -15.66 37.66
C ALA A 108 -12.10 -16.64 36.57
N ALA A 109 -12.32 -17.96 36.76
CA ALA A 109 -11.98 -18.99 35.78
C ALA A 109 -12.74 -18.82 34.47
N MET A 110 -14.05 -18.56 34.52
CA MET A 110 -14.87 -18.31 33.32
C MET A 110 -14.44 -17.03 32.60
N THR A 111 -14.08 -15.98 33.35
CA THR A 111 -13.55 -14.74 32.76
C THR A 111 -12.21 -14.99 32.09
N LEU A 112 -11.33 -15.76 32.72
CA LEU A 112 -10.04 -16.14 32.13
C LEU A 112 -10.22 -16.92 30.80
N LEU A 113 -11.13 -17.90 30.80
CA LEU A 113 -11.47 -18.67 29.58
C LEU A 113 -12.06 -17.77 28.49
N LYS A 114 -12.98 -16.88 28.84
CA LYS A 114 -13.55 -15.88 27.91
C LYS A 114 -12.46 -15.00 27.31
N VAL A 115 -11.59 -14.43 28.14
CA VAL A 115 -10.50 -13.54 27.69
C VAL A 115 -9.50 -14.32 26.85
N GLY A 116 -9.14 -15.54 27.27
CA GLY A 116 -8.26 -16.42 26.52
C GLY A 116 -8.82 -16.78 25.14
N THR A 117 -10.09 -17.16 25.05
CA THR A 117 -10.74 -17.45 23.76
C THR A 117 -10.89 -16.20 22.89
N SER A 118 -11.19 -15.05 23.48
CA SER A 118 -11.22 -13.78 22.73
C SER A 118 -9.84 -13.40 22.19
N TYR A 119 -8.78 -13.59 23.00
CA TYR A 119 -7.40 -13.39 22.57
C TYR A 119 -7.03 -14.32 21.41
N LEU A 120 -7.34 -15.62 21.51
CA LEU A 120 -7.09 -16.59 20.44
C LEU A 120 -7.82 -16.21 19.15
N GLY A 121 -9.08 -15.76 19.25
CA GLY A 121 -9.84 -15.25 18.11
C GLY A 121 -9.13 -14.10 17.40
N GLY A 122 -8.58 -13.14 18.16
CA GLY A 122 -7.76 -12.05 17.63
C GLY A 122 -6.42 -12.53 17.08
N PHE A 123 -5.73 -13.42 17.81
CA PHE A 123 -4.43 -13.96 17.43
C PHE A 123 -4.47 -14.65 16.06
N PHE A 124 -5.48 -15.46 15.80
CA PHE A 124 -5.66 -16.11 14.50
C PHE A 124 -5.99 -15.14 13.37
N LEU A 125 -6.47 -13.92 13.64
CA LEU A 125 -6.69 -12.90 12.60
C LEU A 125 -5.41 -12.15 12.18
N ILE A 126 -4.33 -12.17 12.99
CA ILE A 126 -3.08 -11.48 12.67
C ILE A 126 -2.45 -11.95 11.34
N PRO A 127 -2.26 -13.28 11.10
CA PRO A 127 -1.70 -13.75 9.84
C PRO A 127 -2.56 -13.38 8.62
N LEU A 128 -3.88 -13.33 8.77
CA LEU A 128 -4.79 -12.89 7.72
C LEU A 128 -4.58 -11.41 7.40
N ARG A 129 -4.53 -10.57 8.44
CA ARG A 129 -4.31 -9.13 8.32
C ARG A 129 -3.00 -8.80 7.60
N THR A 130 -1.90 -9.33 8.11
CA THR A 130 -0.57 -9.08 7.56
C THR A 130 -0.38 -9.71 6.18
N GLY A 131 -0.99 -10.87 5.95
CA GLY A 131 -0.94 -11.57 4.67
C GLY A 131 -1.65 -10.82 3.55
N VAL A 132 -2.83 -10.26 3.79
CA VAL A 132 -3.55 -9.43 2.80
C VAL A 132 -2.71 -8.22 2.39
N VAL A 133 -2.08 -7.54 3.35
CA VAL A 133 -1.20 -6.38 3.07
C VAL A 133 0.00 -6.79 2.23
N ARG A 134 0.68 -7.86 2.61
CA ARG A 134 1.81 -8.41 1.86
C ARG A 134 1.43 -8.74 0.43
N ASP A 135 0.34 -9.49 0.26
CA ASP A 135 -0.10 -9.96 -1.06
C ASP A 135 -0.48 -8.79 -1.96
N LEU A 136 -1.17 -7.77 -1.41
CA LEU A 136 -1.55 -6.57 -2.14
C LEU A 136 -0.32 -5.73 -2.55
N ARG A 137 0.64 -5.54 -1.65
CA ARG A 137 1.89 -4.84 -1.96
C ARG A 137 2.70 -5.58 -3.03
N ASN A 138 2.80 -6.90 -2.93
CA ASN A 138 3.48 -7.70 -3.94
C ASN A 138 2.79 -7.62 -5.31
N MET A 139 1.45 -7.64 -5.35
CA MET A 139 0.69 -7.47 -6.60
C MET A 139 0.93 -6.09 -7.21
N LEU A 140 0.90 -5.03 -6.40
CA LEU A 140 1.18 -3.66 -6.85
C LEU A 140 2.61 -3.54 -7.38
N ASN A 141 3.59 -4.03 -6.63
CA ASN A 141 4.99 -3.95 -7.05
C ASN A 141 5.24 -4.67 -8.38
N ARG A 142 4.74 -5.90 -8.53
CA ARG A 142 4.83 -6.64 -9.81
C ARG A 142 4.16 -5.89 -10.96
N LYS A 143 2.97 -5.31 -10.70
CA LYS A 143 2.25 -4.55 -11.71
C LYS A 143 3.02 -3.29 -12.12
N ILE A 144 3.54 -2.54 -11.16
CA ILE A 144 4.35 -1.34 -11.41
C ILE A 144 5.56 -1.68 -12.29
N LEU A 145 6.27 -2.77 -11.98
CA LEU A 145 7.42 -3.21 -12.79
C LEU A 145 7.03 -3.65 -14.21
N SER A 146 5.79 -4.05 -14.43
CA SER A 146 5.29 -4.45 -15.77
C SER A 146 4.73 -3.29 -16.61
N LEU A 147 4.57 -2.10 -16.02
CA LEU A 147 4.02 -0.94 -16.74
C LEU A 147 5.13 -0.20 -17.52
N PRO A 148 4.83 0.36 -18.70
CA PRO A 148 5.79 1.08 -19.51
C PRO A 148 6.15 2.43 -18.89
N LEU A 149 7.31 2.98 -19.28
CA LEU A 149 7.80 4.26 -18.77
C LEU A 149 6.81 5.41 -18.94
N GLY A 150 6.06 5.45 -20.02
CA GLY A 150 5.04 6.47 -20.28
C GLY A 150 3.89 6.53 -19.26
N PHE A 151 3.72 5.48 -18.44
CA PHE A 151 2.77 5.50 -17.34
C PHE A 151 3.25 6.37 -16.17
N PHE A 152 4.56 6.56 -16.01
CA PHE A 152 5.19 7.22 -14.88
C PHE A 152 5.55 8.66 -15.23
N SER A 153 4.60 9.59 -15.15
CA SER A 153 4.91 11.03 -15.11
C SER A 153 5.35 11.42 -13.69
N ASP A 154 6.00 12.57 -13.52
CA ASP A 154 6.44 13.04 -12.20
C ASP A 154 5.28 13.22 -11.22
N GLU A 155 4.12 13.66 -11.69
CA GLU A 155 2.88 13.74 -10.89
C GLU A 155 2.39 12.37 -10.43
N ARG A 156 2.56 11.31 -11.25
CA ARG A 156 2.11 9.96 -10.91
C ARG A 156 3.01 9.22 -9.94
N LYS A 157 4.30 9.54 -9.86
CA LYS A 157 5.22 8.87 -8.91
C LYS A 157 4.81 9.05 -7.47
N GLY A 158 4.53 10.30 -7.05
CA GLY A 158 4.05 10.60 -5.71
C GLY A 158 2.70 9.94 -5.40
N ASP A 159 1.77 9.94 -6.36
CA ASP A 159 0.48 9.27 -6.25
C ASP A 159 0.62 7.74 -6.08
N ILE A 160 1.53 7.10 -6.83
CA ILE A 160 1.82 5.67 -6.69
C ILE A 160 2.38 5.36 -5.30
N MET A 161 3.33 6.17 -4.80
CA MET A 161 3.88 6.01 -3.45
C MET A 161 2.79 6.15 -2.38
N ALA A 162 1.92 7.14 -2.48
CA ALA A 162 0.79 7.33 -1.57
C ALA A 162 -0.17 6.13 -1.58
N ARG A 163 -0.39 5.50 -2.73
CA ARG A 163 -1.25 4.32 -2.86
C ARG A 163 -0.63 3.07 -2.21
N ILE A 164 0.67 2.83 -2.42
CA ILE A 164 1.37 1.67 -1.83
C ILE A 164 1.46 1.79 -0.30
N THR A 165 1.64 3.00 0.22
CA THR A 165 1.81 3.25 1.67
C THR A 165 0.49 3.49 2.38
N GLY A 166 -0.31 4.44 1.93
CA GLY A 166 -1.54 4.89 2.57
C GLY A 166 -2.77 4.06 2.21
N ASP A 167 -3.07 3.96 0.90
CA ASP A 167 -4.30 3.28 0.45
C ASP A 167 -4.33 1.79 0.81
N VAL A 168 -3.18 1.12 0.76
CA VAL A 168 -3.07 -0.29 1.21
C VAL A 168 -3.44 -0.43 2.69
N GLY A 169 -3.05 0.52 3.55
CA GLY A 169 -3.45 0.54 4.96
C GLY A 169 -4.96 0.75 5.15
N ASP A 170 -5.56 1.61 4.36
CA ASP A 170 -7.02 1.80 4.39
C ASP A 170 -7.78 0.55 3.91
N VAL A 171 -7.28 -0.16 2.91
CA VAL A 171 -7.83 -1.45 2.46
C VAL A 171 -7.69 -2.50 3.56
N GLU A 172 -6.54 -2.58 4.24
CA GLU A 172 -6.32 -3.45 5.40
C GLU A 172 -7.38 -3.23 6.48
N ASN A 173 -7.55 -1.98 6.90
CA ASN A 173 -8.54 -1.61 7.92
C ASN A 173 -9.97 -1.92 7.46
N SER A 174 -10.27 -1.75 6.18
CA SER A 174 -11.57 -2.10 5.61
C SER A 174 -11.84 -3.60 5.61
N VAL A 175 -10.85 -4.41 5.27
CA VAL A 175 -10.95 -5.88 5.31
C VAL A 175 -11.22 -6.36 6.74
N MET A 176 -10.48 -5.84 7.73
CA MET A 176 -10.68 -6.18 9.14
C MET A 176 -12.06 -5.74 9.64
N SER A 177 -12.46 -4.50 9.35
CA SER A 177 -13.78 -3.99 9.69
C SER A 177 -14.90 -4.80 9.02
N SER A 178 -14.67 -5.35 7.83
CA SER A 178 -15.63 -6.23 7.15
C SER A 178 -15.83 -7.55 7.89
N ILE A 179 -14.75 -8.12 8.44
CA ILE A 179 -14.84 -9.35 9.27
C ILE A 179 -15.62 -9.05 10.55
N ASP A 180 -15.29 -7.97 11.24
CA ASP A 180 -16.02 -7.58 12.46
C ASP A 180 -17.48 -7.27 12.17
N LEU A 181 -17.79 -6.60 11.06
CA LEU A 181 -19.15 -6.23 10.68
C LEU A 181 -20.02 -7.42 10.28
N LEU A 182 -19.46 -8.39 9.53
CA LEU A 182 -20.24 -9.51 8.98
C LEU A 182 -20.27 -10.73 9.89
N LEU A 183 -19.27 -10.91 10.73
CA LEU A 183 -19.10 -12.14 11.48
C LEU A 183 -19.14 -11.88 13.00
N LYS A 184 -18.18 -11.16 13.53
CA LYS A 184 -18.02 -11.00 14.98
C LYS A 184 -19.23 -10.27 15.61
N ASN A 185 -19.52 -9.06 15.15
CA ASN A 185 -20.57 -8.24 15.77
C ASN A 185 -21.99 -8.79 15.57
N PRO A 186 -22.41 -9.30 14.38
CA PRO A 186 -23.70 -9.93 14.23
C PRO A 186 -23.88 -11.18 15.10
N ILE A 187 -22.85 -11.99 15.26
CA ILE A 187 -22.88 -13.17 16.14
C ILE A 187 -23.13 -12.71 17.60
N MET A 188 -22.33 -11.74 18.08
CA MET A 188 -22.50 -11.19 19.43
C MET A 188 -23.89 -10.59 19.63
N ILE A 189 -24.38 -9.82 18.67
CA ILE A 189 -25.72 -9.23 18.72
C ILE A 189 -26.80 -10.31 18.74
N ALA A 190 -26.69 -11.33 17.87
CA ALA A 190 -27.65 -12.45 17.83
C ALA A 190 -27.67 -13.22 19.15
N VAL A 191 -26.51 -13.50 19.74
CA VAL A 191 -26.37 -14.20 21.02
C VAL A 191 -27.00 -13.37 22.16
N TYR A 192 -26.71 -12.08 22.24
CA TYR A 192 -27.24 -11.20 23.29
C TYR A 192 -28.74 -10.94 23.11
N LEU A 193 -29.20 -10.60 21.90
CA LEU A 193 -30.63 -10.40 21.63
C LEU A 193 -31.43 -11.69 21.82
N GLY A 194 -30.89 -12.84 21.39
CA GLY A 194 -31.52 -14.14 21.61
C GLY A 194 -31.68 -14.44 23.09
N SER A 195 -30.64 -14.18 23.90
CA SER A 195 -30.74 -14.33 25.36
C SER A 195 -31.75 -13.36 26.00
N MET A 196 -31.76 -12.11 25.55
CA MET A 196 -32.74 -11.11 26.03
C MET A 196 -34.17 -11.51 25.69
N LEU A 197 -34.44 -12.02 24.48
CA LEU A 197 -35.75 -12.52 24.05
C LEU A 197 -36.22 -13.74 24.88
N LEU A 198 -35.29 -14.63 25.22
CA LEU A 198 -35.60 -15.79 26.07
C LEU A 198 -35.93 -15.39 27.49
N ILE A 199 -35.36 -14.30 28.03
CA ILE A 199 -35.65 -13.77 29.34
C ILE A 199 -37.01 -13.05 29.35
N SER A 200 -37.18 -12.10 28.41
CA SER A 200 -38.44 -11.35 28.26
C SER A 200 -38.59 -10.75 26.87
N TRP A 201 -39.52 -11.24 26.10
CA TRP A 201 -39.82 -10.68 24.79
C TRP A 201 -40.41 -9.27 24.87
N GLN A 202 -41.18 -8.96 25.92
CA GLN A 202 -41.81 -7.65 26.13
C GLN A 202 -40.75 -6.56 26.38
N LEU A 203 -39.82 -6.82 27.31
CA LEU A 203 -38.71 -5.91 27.58
C LEU A 203 -37.81 -5.73 26.35
N THR A 204 -37.57 -6.82 25.61
CA THR A 204 -36.70 -6.76 24.44
C THR A 204 -37.34 -5.96 23.30
N LEU A 205 -38.64 -6.09 23.08
CA LEU A 205 -39.34 -5.27 22.10
C LEU A 205 -39.29 -3.77 22.48
N PHE A 206 -39.46 -3.48 23.77
CA PHE A 206 -39.36 -2.10 24.28
C PHE A 206 -37.94 -1.54 24.07
N VAL A 207 -36.91 -2.30 24.37
CA VAL A 207 -35.49 -1.94 24.10
C VAL A 207 -35.25 -1.67 22.62
N LEU A 208 -35.81 -2.49 21.72
CA LEU A 208 -35.67 -2.31 20.28
C LEU A 208 -36.35 -1.03 19.77
N LEU A 209 -37.34 -0.49 20.48
CA LEU A 209 -37.96 0.82 20.20
C LEU A 209 -37.08 1.99 20.70
N VAL A 210 -36.39 1.83 21.82
CA VAL A 210 -35.57 2.88 22.43
C VAL A 210 -34.22 3.05 21.72
N LEU A 211 -33.57 1.94 21.31
CA LEU A 211 -32.26 1.97 20.69
C LEU A 211 -32.14 2.85 19.42
N PRO A 212 -33.08 2.85 18.46
CA PRO A 212 -33.01 3.70 17.28
C PRO A 212 -32.98 5.20 17.60
N ILE A 213 -33.63 5.64 18.66
CA ILE A 213 -33.64 7.05 19.09
C ILE A 213 -32.23 7.50 19.44
N ALA A 214 -31.50 6.72 20.25
CA ALA A 214 -30.12 6.97 20.57
C ALA A 214 -29.23 6.93 19.31
N GLY A 215 -29.49 6.00 18.38
CA GLY A 215 -28.80 5.87 17.10
C GLY A 215 -28.95 7.09 16.19
N VAL A 216 -30.10 7.70 16.10
CA VAL A 216 -30.38 8.93 15.32
C VAL A 216 -29.59 10.12 15.86
N VAL A 217 -29.57 10.29 17.18
CA VAL A 217 -28.83 11.37 17.84
C VAL A 217 -27.33 11.22 17.55
N MET A 218 -26.77 10.02 17.77
CA MET A 218 -25.37 9.74 17.50
C MET A 218 -25.01 9.86 16.01
N GLY A 219 -25.92 9.52 15.12
CA GLY A 219 -25.74 9.68 13.67
C GLY A 219 -25.55 11.14 13.23
N ARG A 220 -26.24 12.09 13.86
CA ARG A 220 -26.07 13.52 13.60
C ARG A 220 -24.69 14.02 14.06
N VAL A 221 -24.23 13.59 15.22
CA VAL A 221 -22.88 13.91 15.72
C VAL A 221 -21.82 13.37 14.76
N GLY A 222 -21.97 12.13 14.30
CA GLY A 222 -21.04 11.50 13.34
C GLY A 222 -20.95 12.22 11.99
N LYS A 223 -22.06 12.73 11.45
CA LYS A 223 -22.05 13.52 10.20
C LYS A 223 -21.28 14.84 10.33
N SER A 224 -21.46 15.55 11.44
CA SER A 224 -20.75 16.80 11.71
C SER A 224 -19.25 16.56 11.84
N LEU A 225 -18.85 15.50 12.52
CA LEU A 225 -17.45 15.11 12.71
C LEU A 225 -16.77 14.78 11.37
N LYS A 226 -17.44 14.06 10.47
CA LYS A 226 -16.91 13.69 9.16
C LYS A 226 -16.52 14.90 8.32
N ARG A 227 -17.35 15.95 8.24
CA ARG A 227 -17.07 17.16 7.45
C ARG A 227 -15.83 17.89 7.97
N SER A 228 -15.72 18.06 9.28
CA SER A 228 -14.58 18.74 9.90
C SER A 228 -13.28 17.93 9.79
N SER A 229 -13.35 16.60 9.81
CA SER A 229 -12.15 15.74 9.61
C SER A 229 -11.58 15.83 8.20
N LEU A 230 -12.43 16.00 7.17
CA LEU A 230 -11.96 16.21 5.79
C LEU A 230 -11.20 17.54 5.66
N GLU A 231 -11.66 18.59 6.33
CA GLU A 231 -10.97 19.89 6.33
C GLU A 231 -9.57 19.79 6.97
N VAL A 232 -9.45 19.10 8.12
CA VAL A 232 -8.15 18.82 8.75
C VAL A 232 -7.24 18.04 7.81
N GLN A 233 -7.77 17.05 7.08
CA GLN A 233 -6.98 16.25 6.14
C GLN A 233 -6.44 17.11 4.98
N ASN A 234 -7.24 18.01 4.42
CA ASN A 234 -6.82 18.92 3.37
C ASN A 234 -5.72 19.88 3.85
N GLN A 235 -5.91 20.50 5.03
CA GLN A 235 -4.92 21.42 5.61
C GLN A 235 -3.61 20.69 5.98
N SER A 236 -3.69 19.42 6.43
CA SER A 236 -2.51 18.58 6.64
C SER A 236 -1.77 18.32 5.32
N GLY A 237 -2.50 18.09 4.22
CA GLY A 237 -1.90 17.96 2.89
C GLY A 237 -1.18 19.22 2.44
N GLU A 238 -1.77 20.42 2.65
CA GLU A 238 -1.13 21.71 2.35
C GLU A 238 0.18 21.90 3.15
N LEU A 239 0.18 21.49 4.44
CA LEU A 239 1.37 21.59 5.28
C LEU A 239 2.51 20.68 4.77
N VAL A 240 2.18 19.43 4.39
CA VAL A 240 3.16 18.48 3.82
C VAL A 240 3.73 19.03 2.50
N SER A 241 2.88 19.56 1.62
CA SER A 241 3.32 20.16 0.35
C SER A 241 4.27 21.34 0.58
N GLN A 242 4.01 22.17 1.60
CA GLN A 242 4.92 23.27 1.95
C GLN A 242 6.27 22.77 2.49
N ILE A 243 6.27 21.68 3.27
CA ILE A 243 7.52 21.06 3.74
C ILE A 243 8.33 20.55 2.55
N GLU A 244 7.70 19.85 1.61
CA GLU A 244 8.35 19.35 0.39
C GLU A 244 8.92 20.48 -0.46
N GLU A 245 8.16 21.57 -0.68
CA GLU A 245 8.62 22.78 -1.38
C GLU A 245 9.83 23.40 -0.67
N THR A 246 9.77 23.52 0.66
CA THR A 246 10.85 24.11 1.46
C THR A 246 12.12 23.26 1.41
N LEU A 247 12.00 21.94 1.57
CA LEU A 247 13.14 21.02 1.52
C LEU A 247 13.77 20.96 0.13
N GLY A 248 12.95 20.93 -0.92
CA GLY A 248 13.40 20.96 -2.31
C GLY A 248 14.10 22.28 -2.66
N GLY A 249 13.61 23.39 -2.14
CA GLY A 249 14.15 24.72 -2.34
C GLY A 249 15.14 25.21 -1.27
N LEU A 250 15.61 24.37 -0.35
CA LEU A 250 16.37 24.79 0.84
C LEU A 250 17.63 25.60 0.49
N ARG A 251 18.32 25.24 -0.60
CA ARG A 251 19.49 26.00 -1.09
C ARG A 251 19.11 27.43 -1.46
N ILE A 252 17.95 27.62 -2.08
CA ILE A 252 17.45 28.95 -2.47
C ILE A 252 17.06 29.73 -1.22
N VAL A 253 16.32 29.11 -0.28
CA VAL A 253 15.95 29.71 1.00
C VAL A 253 17.20 30.24 1.72
N LYS A 254 18.29 29.44 1.76
CA LYS A 254 19.57 29.82 2.37
C LYS A 254 20.28 30.94 1.59
N ALA A 255 20.32 30.83 0.25
CA ALA A 255 21.01 31.79 -0.60
C ALA A 255 20.37 33.21 -0.53
N PHE A 256 19.05 33.26 -0.34
CA PHE A 256 18.29 34.54 -0.25
C PHE A 256 18.01 34.96 1.19
N THR A 257 18.56 34.28 2.20
CA THR A 257 18.30 34.54 3.63
C THR A 257 16.80 34.67 3.95
N ALA A 258 16.00 33.77 3.33
CA ALA A 258 14.53 33.81 3.39
C ALA A 258 13.93 32.89 4.47
N GLU A 259 14.75 32.44 5.44
CA GLU A 259 14.32 31.50 6.49
C GLU A 259 13.14 32.03 7.28
N GLU A 260 13.19 33.29 7.69
CA GLU A 260 12.16 33.92 8.49
C GLU A 260 10.83 34.07 7.71
N TYR A 261 10.90 34.35 6.41
CA TYR A 261 9.73 34.39 5.54
C TYR A 261 9.05 33.03 5.44
N VAL A 262 9.83 31.99 5.18
CA VAL A 262 9.33 30.63 5.06
C VAL A 262 8.80 30.10 6.40
N ALA A 263 9.47 30.41 7.52
CA ALA A 263 9.04 30.06 8.87
C ALA A 263 7.67 30.67 9.19
N ARG A 264 7.47 31.98 8.96
CA ARG A 264 6.17 32.64 9.19
C ARG A 264 5.05 32.05 8.34
N ARG A 265 5.32 31.70 7.09
CA ARG A 265 4.33 31.03 6.22
C ARG A 265 3.95 29.66 6.78
N PHE A 266 4.93 28.87 7.22
CA PHE A 266 4.69 27.57 7.87
C PHE A 266 3.90 27.71 9.17
N GLU A 267 4.29 28.64 10.04
CA GLU A 267 3.59 28.90 11.32
C GLU A 267 2.13 29.26 11.09
N SER A 268 1.82 30.09 10.09
CA SER A 268 0.44 30.45 9.74
C SER A 268 -0.40 29.26 9.31
N LEU A 269 0.16 28.36 8.48
CA LEU A 269 -0.52 27.13 8.06
C LEU A 269 -0.71 26.17 9.24
N ASN A 270 0.34 25.99 10.05
CA ASN A 270 0.33 25.12 11.21
C ASN A 270 -0.67 25.58 12.27
N GLU A 271 -0.81 26.89 12.49
CA GLU A 271 -1.79 27.45 13.43
C GLU A 271 -3.23 27.25 12.92
N ARG A 272 -3.48 27.39 11.62
CA ARG A 272 -4.79 27.04 11.03
C ARG A 272 -5.11 25.55 11.22
N LEU A 273 -4.15 24.67 10.93
CA LEU A 273 -4.29 23.24 11.14
C LEU A 273 -4.55 22.93 12.62
N ARG A 274 -3.81 23.55 13.54
CA ARG A 274 -4.00 23.41 15.00
C ARG A 274 -5.43 23.77 15.40
N SER A 275 -5.94 24.89 14.95
CA SER A 275 -7.30 25.36 15.29
C SER A 275 -8.38 24.40 14.77
N SER A 276 -8.20 23.87 13.55
CA SER A 276 -9.09 22.87 12.96
C SER A 276 -9.03 21.54 13.71
N ILE A 277 -7.83 21.06 14.08
CA ILE A 277 -7.66 19.86 14.91
C ILE A 277 -8.35 20.02 16.27
N ILE A 278 -8.20 21.17 16.93
CA ILE A 278 -8.87 21.46 18.22
C ILE A 278 -10.40 21.35 18.05
N SER A 279 -10.94 21.96 16.99
CA SER A 279 -12.39 21.92 16.73
C SER A 279 -12.90 20.48 16.51
N VAL A 280 -12.18 19.69 15.74
CA VAL A 280 -12.51 18.26 15.50
C VAL A 280 -12.37 17.45 16.78
N SER A 281 -11.26 17.62 17.50
CA SER A 281 -10.99 16.86 18.73
C SER A 281 -12.01 17.15 19.83
N ARG A 282 -12.44 18.41 20.00
CA ARG A 282 -13.52 18.76 20.95
C ARG A 282 -14.83 18.04 20.62
N ARG A 283 -15.21 17.98 19.33
CA ARG A 283 -16.42 17.24 18.90
C ARG A 283 -16.26 15.73 19.07
N GLN A 284 -15.05 15.21 18.80
CA GLN A 284 -14.76 13.79 18.96
C GLN A 284 -14.78 13.37 20.44
N LEU A 285 -14.20 14.19 21.32
CA LEU A 285 -14.26 13.99 22.76
C LEU A 285 -15.69 14.00 23.29
N LEU A 286 -16.56 14.85 22.76
CA LEU A 286 -17.97 14.91 23.16
C LEU A 286 -18.75 13.65 22.77
N ALA A 287 -18.35 12.94 21.71
CA ALA A 287 -19.05 11.76 21.22
C ALA A 287 -19.11 10.62 22.25
N HIS A 288 -18.03 10.41 23.02
CA HIS A 288 -18.00 9.35 24.03
C HIS A 288 -18.92 9.65 25.24
N PRO A 289 -18.85 10.80 25.92
CA PRO A 289 -19.78 11.15 27.00
C PRO A 289 -21.24 11.19 26.54
N MET A 290 -21.52 11.73 25.34
CA MET A 290 -22.88 11.72 24.79
C MET A 290 -23.41 10.30 24.60
N SER A 291 -22.58 9.39 24.09
CA SER A 291 -22.96 7.99 23.94
C SER A 291 -23.15 7.29 25.29
N GLU A 292 -22.35 7.61 26.29
CA GLU A 292 -22.47 7.09 27.65
C GLU A 292 -23.75 7.61 28.31
N PHE A 293 -24.02 8.92 28.21
CA PHE A 293 -25.24 9.53 28.69
C PHE A 293 -26.49 8.91 28.05
N LEU A 294 -26.54 8.79 26.72
CA LEU A 294 -27.64 8.16 26.01
C LEU A 294 -27.83 6.69 26.40
N GLY A 295 -26.71 5.97 26.62
CA GLY A 295 -26.73 4.60 27.14
C GLY A 295 -27.35 4.53 28.53
N THR A 296 -26.93 5.44 29.42
CA THR A 296 -27.51 5.54 30.78
C THR A 296 -28.99 5.90 30.76
N VAL A 297 -29.40 6.86 29.93
CA VAL A 297 -30.82 7.20 29.75
C VAL A 297 -31.63 5.97 29.28
N ALA A 298 -31.10 5.22 28.30
CA ALA A 298 -31.75 3.99 27.85
C ALA A 298 -31.85 2.95 28.98
N ILE A 299 -30.81 2.78 29.79
CA ILE A 299 -30.86 1.89 30.96
C ILE A 299 -31.94 2.36 31.97
N VAL A 300 -31.99 3.66 32.30
CA VAL A 300 -32.99 4.22 33.22
C VAL A 300 -34.41 3.99 32.71
N VAL A 301 -34.66 4.21 31.41
CA VAL A 301 -35.97 3.97 30.80
C VAL A 301 -36.34 2.48 30.84
N VAL A 302 -35.41 1.57 30.57
CA VAL A 302 -35.63 0.12 30.66
C VAL A 302 -35.83 -0.29 32.13
N LEU A 303 -35.06 0.31 33.06
CA LEU A 303 -35.19 0.06 34.48
C LEU A 303 -36.55 0.50 35.02
N TRP A 304 -37.04 1.67 34.58
CA TRP A 304 -38.37 2.15 34.94
C TRP A 304 -39.48 1.21 34.42
N TYR A 305 -39.44 0.86 33.13
CA TYR A 305 -40.46 -0.02 32.54
C TYR A 305 -40.41 -1.44 33.11
N GLY A 306 -39.21 -2.05 33.18
CA GLY A 306 -39.02 -3.39 33.73
C GLY A 306 -39.31 -3.45 35.23
N GLY A 307 -38.92 -2.41 35.99
CA GLY A 307 -39.28 -2.27 37.41
C GLY A 307 -40.80 -2.17 37.63
N SER A 308 -41.50 -1.43 36.79
CA SER A 308 -42.96 -1.34 36.87
C SER A 308 -43.65 -2.69 36.60
N LEU A 309 -43.11 -3.50 35.65
CA LEU A 309 -43.64 -4.85 35.38
C LEU A 309 -43.43 -5.80 36.57
N ILE A 310 -42.30 -5.68 37.26
CA ILE A 310 -41.99 -6.51 38.45
C ILE A 310 -42.88 -6.08 39.63
N LEU A 311 -42.97 -4.79 39.90
CA LEU A 311 -43.76 -4.25 41.00
C LEU A 311 -45.27 -4.51 40.86
N SER A 312 -45.79 -4.49 39.61
CA SER A 312 -47.17 -4.81 39.31
C SER A 312 -47.51 -6.30 39.26
N GLN A 313 -46.50 -7.17 39.52
CA GLN A 313 -46.61 -8.64 39.41
C GLN A 313 -47.17 -9.13 38.06
N SER A 314 -47.09 -8.30 37.03
CA SER A 314 -47.56 -8.62 35.68
C SER A 314 -46.54 -9.40 34.83
N SER A 315 -45.39 -9.76 35.42
CA SER A 315 -44.29 -10.52 34.77
C SER A 315 -43.73 -11.58 35.72
N SER A 316 -43.32 -12.74 35.18
CA SER A 316 -42.65 -13.79 35.92
C SER A 316 -41.13 -13.53 36.12
N ILE A 317 -40.67 -12.31 35.83
CA ILE A 317 -39.24 -11.97 35.92
C ILE A 317 -38.88 -11.66 37.37
N THR A 318 -37.87 -12.35 37.90
CA THR A 318 -37.32 -12.06 39.23
C THR A 318 -36.34 -10.87 39.18
N ALA A 319 -36.11 -10.23 40.34
CA ALA A 319 -35.18 -9.10 40.41
C ALA A 319 -33.75 -9.47 39.97
N SER A 320 -33.26 -10.68 40.30
CA SER A 320 -31.98 -11.19 39.88
C SER A 320 -31.88 -11.39 38.36
N THR A 321 -32.92 -11.95 37.76
CA THR A 321 -33.03 -12.13 36.30
C THR A 321 -33.11 -10.78 35.57
N PHE A 322 -33.76 -9.80 36.15
CA PHE A 322 -33.83 -8.45 35.60
C PHE A 322 -32.49 -7.74 35.61
N ILE A 323 -31.73 -7.86 36.69
CA ILE A 323 -30.34 -7.33 36.74
C ILE A 323 -29.46 -8.00 35.68
N TYR A 324 -29.56 -9.32 35.53
CA TYR A 324 -28.88 -10.04 34.47
C TYR A 324 -29.27 -9.53 33.07
N TYR A 325 -30.56 -9.29 32.83
CA TYR A 325 -31.05 -8.69 31.60
C TYR A 325 -30.40 -7.32 31.31
N LEU A 326 -30.29 -6.45 32.32
CA LEU A 326 -29.67 -5.12 32.20
C LEU A 326 -28.17 -5.23 31.87
N VAL A 327 -27.48 -6.21 32.43
CA VAL A 327 -26.04 -6.46 32.12
C VAL A 327 -25.85 -6.91 30.66
N ILE A 328 -26.74 -7.80 30.16
CA ILE A 328 -26.72 -8.22 28.74
C ILE A 328 -27.03 -7.01 27.83
N PHE A 329 -28.07 -6.23 28.19
CA PHE A 329 -28.43 -5.03 27.43
C PHE A 329 -27.26 -4.03 27.35
N TYR A 330 -26.60 -3.75 28.47
CA TYR A 330 -25.41 -2.90 28.48
C TYR A 330 -24.29 -3.44 27.57
N SER A 331 -24.10 -4.75 27.59
CA SER A 331 -23.10 -5.43 26.77
C SER A 331 -23.40 -5.39 25.27
N LEU A 332 -24.68 -5.25 24.88
CA LEU A 332 -25.13 -5.12 23.49
C LEU A 332 -24.74 -3.76 22.86
N ILE A 333 -24.57 -2.72 23.68
CA ILE A 333 -24.28 -1.36 23.19
C ILE A 333 -22.96 -1.32 22.41
N ASN A 334 -21.91 -1.99 22.87
CA ASN A 334 -20.61 -1.97 22.22
C ASN A 334 -20.59 -2.60 20.82
N PRO A 335 -21.09 -3.83 20.58
CA PRO A 335 -21.22 -4.39 19.24
C PRO A 335 -22.02 -3.50 18.27
N LEU A 336 -23.08 -2.84 18.74
CA LEU A 336 -23.88 -1.91 17.93
C LEU A 336 -23.08 -0.66 17.50
N LYS A 337 -22.25 -0.10 18.40
CA LYS A 337 -21.35 1.01 18.07
C LYS A 337 -20.30 0.60 17.04
N GLU A 338 -19.70 -0.58 17.20
CA GLU A 338 -18.68 -1.09 16.28
C GLU A 338 -19.24 -1.36 14.86
N LEU A 339 -20.53 -1.73 14.72
CA LEU A 339 -21.18 -1.81 13.41
C LEU A 339 -21.10 -0.47 12.64
N SER A 340 -21.39 0.65 13.32
CA SER A 340 -21.36 1.97 12.69
C SER A 340 -19.96 2.40 12.26
N LYS A 341 -18.94 2.10 13.08
CA LYS A 341 -17.54 2.35 12.75
C LYS A 341 -17.08 1.49 11.58
N GLY A 342 -17.49 0.22 11.57
CA GLY A 342 -17.17 -0.73 10.51
C GLY A 342 -17.69 -0.26 9.15
N PHE A 343 -18.90 0.22 9.05
CA PHE A 343 -19.45 0.78 7.80
C PHE A 343 -18.63 1.94 7.26
N TYR A 344 -18.14 2.82 8.12
CA TYR A 344 -17.30 3.95 7.70
C TYR A 344 -15.93 3.47 7.19
N ALA A 345 -15.26 2.58 7.93
CA ALA A 345 -13.97 2.02 7.54
C ALA A 345 -14.05 1.28 6.19
N ILE A 346 -15.13 0.53 5.96
CA ILE A 346 -15.37 -0.17 4.70
C ILE A 346 -15.53 0.80 3.53
N ARG A 347 -16.32 1.87 3.67
CA ARG A 347 -16.48 2.87 2.62
C ARG A 347 -15.17 3.57 2.27
N ARG A 348 -14.36 3.89 3.27
CA ARG A 348 -13.03 4.48 3.07
C ARG A 348 -12.11 3.52 2.34
N GLY A 349 -12.02 2.28 2.80
CA GLY A 349 -11.18 1.26 2.16
C GLY A 349 -11.63 0.91 0.74
N MET A 350 -12.94 0.98 0.44
CA MET A 350 -13.43 0.80 -0.94
C MET A 350 -12.95 1.91 -1.86
N ALA A 351 -12.97 3.16 -1.42
CA ALA A 351 -12.42 4.27 -2.20
C ALA A 351 -10.90 4.12 -2.42
N SER A 352 -10.16 3.69 -1.40
CA SER A 352 -8.73 3.38 -1.52
C SER A 352 -8.48 2.19 -2.43
N MET A 353 -9.34 1.15 -2.38
CA MET A 353 -9.24 -0.01 -3.28
C MET A 353 -9.50 0.37 -4.75
N GLU A 354 -10.42 1.30 -5.01
CA GLU A 354 -10.64 1.80 -6.38
C GLU A 354 -9.39 2.49 -6.94
N ARG A 355 -8.67 3.27 -6.12
CA ARG A 355 -7.39 3.89 -6.54
C ARG A 355 -6.29 2.86 -6.77
N VAL A 356 -6.20 1.85 -5.90
CA VAL A 356 -5.28 0.71 -6.06
C VAL A 356 -5.63 -0.08 -7.33
N ASP A 357 -6.91 -0.35 -7.57
CA ASP A 357 -7.37 -1.08 -8.76
C ASP A 357 -7.08 -0.34 -10.07
N ARG A 358 -7.03 0.99 -10.08
CA ARG A 358 -6.59 1.75 -11.28
C ARG A 358 -5.17 1.38 -11.69
N ILE A 359 -4.26 1.16 -10.73
CA ILE A 359 -2.91 0.68 -11.05
C ILE A 359 -2.95 -0.79 -11.47
N LEU A 360 -3.64 -1.65 -10.71
CA LEU A 360 -3.68 -3.09 -10.97
C LEU A 360 -4.32 -3.45 -12.32
N ARG A 361 -5.29 -2.64 -12.77
CA ARG A 361 -5.99 -2.81 -14.05
C ARG A 361 -5.39 -1.98 -15.18
N ALA A 362 -4.40 -1.12 -14.90
CA ALA A 362 -3.75 -0.36 -15.96
C ALA A 362 -3.18 -1.32 -17.01
N GLU A 363 -3.56 -1.14 -18.24
CA GLU A 363 -3.03 -1.91 -19.35
C GLU A 363 -1.65 -1.38 -19.73
N SER A 364 -0.72 -2.29 -20.00
CA SER A 364 0.55 -1.90 -20.59
C SER A 364 0.33 -1.60 -22.06
N ALA A 365 0.68 -0.40 -22.49
CA ALA A 365 0.67 -0.06 -23.91
C ALA A 365 1.68 -0.91 -24.69
N ILE A 366 2.71 -1.42 -24.00
CA ILE A 366 3.73 -2.28 -24.59
C ILE A 366 3.47 -3.70 -24.07
N GLN A 367 3.15 -4.60 -25.01
CA GLN A 367 2.90 -6.01 -24.72
C GLN A 367 3.79 -6.86 -25.63
N ASP A 368 4.23 -7.99 -25.11
CA ASP A 368 4.90 -8.98 -25.92
C ASP A 368 3.88 -9.64 -26.87
N PRO A 369 4.25 -9.95 -28.11
CA PRO A 369 3.38 -10.68 -29.02
C PRO A 369 3.13 -12.10 -28.51
N GLU A 370 2.00 -12.69 -28.90
CA GLU A 370 1.66 -14.08 -28.50
C GLU A 370 2.71 -15.10 -28.95
N ARG A 371 3.39 -14.83 -30.05
CA ARG A 371 4.47 -15.65 -30.62
C ARG A 371 5.65 -14.76 -30.97
N PRO A 372 6.52 -14.46 -30.02
CA PRO A 372 7.70 -13.63 -30.26
C PRO A 372 8.62 -14.24 -31.31
N GLN A 373 9.08 -13.42 -32.23
CA GLN A 373 10.13 -13.81 -33.16
C GLN A 373 11.48 -13.72 -32.45
N PRO A 374 12.41 -14.65 -32.74
CA PRO A 374 13.78 -14.51 -32.26
C PRO A 374 14.45 -13.32 -32.92
N VAL A 375 15.29 -12.60 -32.17
CA VAL A 375 16.04 -11.46 -32.68
C VAL A 375 17.53 -11.66 -32.44
N THR A 376 18.32 -11.46 -33.50
CA THR A 376 19.76 -11.31 -33.48
C THR A 376 20.11 -9.93 -33.98
N PHE A 377 21.38 -9.55 -33.91
CA PHE A 377 21.83 -8.30 -34.51
C PHE A 377 23.09 -8.56 -35.34
N ASP A 378 22.90 -8.76 -36.63
CA ASP A 378 23.92 -9.14 -37.58
C ASP A 378 24.12 -8.16 -38.73
N ASP A 379 23.15 -7.30 -39.04
CA ASP A 379 23.20 -6.35 -40.16
C ASP A 379 22.90 -4.90 -39.73
N ALA A 380 21.62 -4.56 -39.47
CA ALA A 380 21.26 -3.16 -39.24
C ALA A 380 20.02 -2.95 -38.37
N ILE A 381 19.94 -1.75 -37.75
CA ILE A 381 18.72 -1.17 -37.19
C ILE A 381 18.16 -0.18 -38.23
N GLU A 382 16.91 -0.34 -38.61
CA GLU A 382 16.26 0.55 -39.56
C GLU A 382 15.02 1.20 -38.99
N LEU A 383 14.97 2.53 -39.07
CA LEU A 383 13.79 3.34 -38.78
C LEU A 383 13.18 3.78 -40.10
N ARG A 384 11.93 3.39 -40.36
CA ARG A 384 11.22 3.68 -41.62
C ARG A 384 9.96 4.50 -41.31
N HIS A 385 9.93 5.76 -41.77
CA HIS A 385 8.80 6.70 -41.64
C HIS A 385 8.33 6.84 -40.17
N VAL A 386 9.25 6.85 -39.21
CA VAL A 386 8.94 6.85 -37.78
C VAL A 386 8.41 8.21 -37.35
N SER A 387 7.18 8.22 -36.85
CA SER A 387 6.56 9.37 -36.20
C SER A 387 6.12 9.00 -34.79
N PHE A 388 6.32 9.93 -33.85
CA PHE A 388 5.99 9.71 -32.44
C PHE A 388 5.50 10.99 -31.77
N ARG A 389 4.56 10.83 -30.82
CA ARG A 389 4.03 11.90 -29.96
C ARG A 389 3.83 11.43 -28.52
N TYR A 390 4.06 12.34 -27.58
CA TYR A 390 3.57 12.21 -26.21
C TYR A 390 2.18 12.84 -26.17
N ALA A 391 1.15 12.06 -25.79
CA ALA A 391 -0.25 12.50 -25.85
C ALA A 391 -0.62 13.12 -27.22
N GLU A 392 -0.87 14.44 -27.29
CA GLU A 392 -1.34 15.09 -28.51
C GLU A 392 -0.22 15.81 -29.29
N GLU A 393 0.96 16.02 -28.71
CA GLU A 393 2.03 16.80 -29.31
C GLU A 393 3.05 15.92 -30.04
N TRP A 394 3.22 16.16 -31.35
CA TRP A 394 4.20 15.47 -32.17
C TRP A 394 5.63 15.88 -31.83
N VAL A 395 6.46 14.92 -31.48
CA VAL A 395 7.88 15.10 -31.16
C VAL A 395 8.77 14.62 -32.29
N LEU A 396 8.40 13.53 -32.96
CA LEU A 396 9.13 13.01 -34.12
C LEU A 396 8.16 12.91 -35.30
N ARG A 397 8.65 13.23 -36.53
CA ARG A 397 7.85 13.24 -37.75
C ARG A 397 8.67 12.69 -38.89
N ASP A 398 8.23 11.57 -39.45
CA ASP A 398 8.78 10.97 -40.68
C ASP A 398 10.30 10.77 -40.63
N VAL A 399 10.79 10.17 -39.53
CA VAL A 399 12.22 9.91 -39.32
C VAL A 399 12.60 8.63 -40.07
N ASN A 400 13.63 8.74 -40.94
CA ASN A 400 14.21 7.65 -41.68
C ASN A 400 15.72 7.57 -41.34
N LEU A 401 16.18 6.41 -40.86
CA LEU A 401 17.58 6.21 -40.45
C LEU A 401 17.94 4.73 -40.54
N THR A 402 19.12 4.44 -41.07
CA THR A 402 19.71 3.09 -41.07
C THR A 402 21.03 3.13 -40.29
N ILE A 403 21.17 2.27 -39.29
CA ILE A 403 22.34 2.13 -38.44
C ILE A 403 22.93 0.74 -38.69
N ARG A 404 24.07 0.65 -39.32
CA ARG A 404 24.72 -0.63 -39.65
C ARG A 404 25.50 -1.20 -38.47
N LYS A 405 25.64 -2.51 -38.41
CA LYS A 405 26.47 -3.20 -37.41
C LYS A 405 27.89 -2.64 -37.36
N GLY A 406 28.38 -2.34 -36.15
CA GLY A 406 29.69 -1.75 -35.92
C GLY A 406 29.79 -0.25 -36.18
N GLN A 407 28.74 0.41 -36.62
CA GLN A 407 28.71 1.85 -36.92
C GLN A 407 28.46 2.67 -35.65
N THR A 408 29.17 3.79 -35.55
CA THR A 408 28.88 4.84 -34.54
C THR A 408 28.05 5.95 -35.17
N VAL A 409 26.82 6.15 -34.69
CA VAL A 409 25.90 7.19 -35.15
C VAL A 409 25.75 8.27 -34.10
N ALA A 410 26.10 9.53 -34.44
CA ALA A 410 25.94 10.68 -33.57
C ALA A 410 24.66 11.45 -33.91
N LEU A 411 23.79 11.64 -32.91
CA LEU A 411 22.62 12.50 -33.00
C LEU A 411 22.95 13.88 -32.45
N VAL A 412 22.84 14.92 -33.29
CA VAL A 412 23.14 16.31 -32.94
C VAL A 412 21.91 17.19 -33.19
N GLY A 413 21.78 18.30 -32.46
CA GLY A 413 20.66 19.22 -32.60
C GLY A 413 20.39 20.00 -31.32
N HIS A 414 19.48 20.98 -31.38
CA HIS A 414 19.11 21.78 -30.21
C HIS A 414 18.42 20.95 -29.10
N SER A 415 18.43 21.48 -27.88
CA SER A 415 17.65 20.86 -26.79
C SER A 415 16.17 20.85 -27.17
N GLY A 416 15.47 19.75 -26.92
CA GLY A 416 14.06 19.57 -27.29
C GLY A 416 13.82 19.19 -28.76
N SER A 417 14.86 18.96 -29.59
CA SER A 417 14.67 18.57 -31.00
C SER A 417 14.17 17.13 -31.22
N GLY A 418 14.07 16.29 -30.17
CA GLY A 418 13.57 14.91 -30.22
C GLY A 418 14.64 13.82 -30.15
N LYS A 419 15.93 14.12 -29.94
CA LYS A 419 17.05 13.15 -29.89
C LYS A 419 16.82 12.05 -28.85
N THR A 420 16.57 12.40 -27.59
CA THR A 420 16.31 11.44 -26.51
C THR A 420 15.08 10.59 -26.80
N THR A 421 14.01 11.20 -27.32
CA THR A 421 12.81 10.47 -27.74
C THR A 421 13.12 9.45 -28.83
N LEU A 422 13.92 9.82 -29.84
CA LEU A 422 14.31 8.92 -30.90
C LEU A 422 15.06 7.69 -30.37
N VAL A 423 15.98 7.94 -29.45
CA VAL A 423 16.80 6.90 -28.82
C VAL A 423 15.96 5.99 -27.90
N ASP A 424 14.98 6.53 -27.21
CA ASP A 424 14.07 5.78 -26.32
C ASP A 424 13.10 4.84 -27.07
N LEU A 425 12.85 5.09 -28.37
CA LEU A 425 12.04 4.21 -29.20
C LEU A 425 12.74 2.91 -29.56
N ILE A 426 14.08 2.91 -29.67
CA ILE A 426 14.86 1.73 -30.10
C ILE A 426 14.77 0.58 -29.07
N PRO A 427 14.97 0.79 -27.74
CA PRO A 427 14.73 -0.25 -26.74
C PRO A 427 13.25 -0.47 -26.41
N ARG A 428 12.36 0.10 -27.23
CA ARG A 428 10.91 -0.02 -27.08
C ARG A 428 10.46 0.41 -25.69
N PHE A 429 10.92 1.59 -25.20
CA PHE A 429 10.34 2.22 -24.03
C PHE A 429 8.99 2.85 -24.33
N TYR A 430 8.77 3.16 -25.60
CA TYR A 430 7.52 3.61 -26.21
C TYR A 430 7.37 2.92 -27.59
N ASP A 431 6.15 2.66 -28.01
CA ASP A 431 5.86 2.19 -29.37
C ASP A 431 5.70 3.39 -30.32
N VAL A 432 6.14 3.24 -31.56
CA VAL A 432 5.95 4.25 -32.60
C VAL A 432 4.47 4.42 -32.94
N VAL A 433 4.04 5.67 -33.25
CA VAL A 433 2.66 5.95 -33.66
C VAL A 433 2.46 5.63 -35.14
N GLU A 434 3.46 5.99 -35.98
CA GLU A 434 3.50 5.69 -37.39
C GLU A 434 4.87 5.16 -37.78
N GLY A 435 4.93 4.35 -38.82
CA GLY A 435 6.16 3.72 -39.28
C GLY A 435 6.54 2.46 -38.51
N SER A 436 7.81 2.07 -38.65
CA SER A 436 8.37 0.86 -38.03
C SER A 436 9.83 1.03 -37.68
N ILE A 437 10.26 0.30 -36.66
CA ILE A 437 11.68 0.11 -36.29
C ILE A 437 11.97 -1.38 -36.43
N THR A 438 12.97 -1.73 -37.21
CA THR A 438 13.36 -3.13 -37.41
C THR A 438 14.81 -3.38 -37.04
N ILE A 439 15.11 -4.58 -36.55
CA ILE A 439 16.47 -5.09 -36.35
C ILE A 439 16.62 -6.31 -37.26
N ASP A 440 17.56 -6.26 -38.20
CA ASP A 440 17.77 -7.29 -39.21
C ASP A 440 16.47 -7.66 -39.97
N GLY A 441 15.63 -6.65 -40.23
CA GLY A 441 14.34 -6.81 -40.93
C GLY A 441 13.18 -7.26 -40.05
N VAL A 442 13.38 -7.63 -38.77
CA VAL A 442 12.32 -7.99 -37.81
C VAL A 442 11.84 -6.75 -37.07
N ASP A 443 10.52 -6.50 -37.12
CA ASP A 443 9.94 -5.37 -36.37
C ASP A 443 10.09 -5.59 -34.85
N ILE A 444 10.55 -4.57 -34.15
CA ILE A 444 10.74 -4.66 -32.67
C ILE A 444 9.44 -4.93 -31.91
N ARG A 445 8.28 -4.71 -32.53
CA ARG A 445 6.96 -5.04 -31.96
C ARG A 445 6.66 -6.53 -31.98
N ASP A 446 7.30 -7.28 -32.87
CA ASP A 446 7.14 -8.73 -33.03
C ASP A 446 8.14 -9.53 -32.17
N VAL A 447 9.03 -8.85 -31.45
CA VAL A 447 10.06 -9.43 -30.58
C VAL A 447 9.64 -9.33 -29.11
N ALA A 448 10.04 -10.31 -28.28
CA ALA A 448 9.91 -10.17 -26.83
C ALA A 448 10.75 -9.01 -26.31
N VAL A 449 10.15 -8.13 -25.51
CA VAL A 449 10.83 -6.91 -24.99
C VAL A 449 12.09 -7.26 -24.22
N GLN A 450 12.12 -8.39 -23.53
CA GLN A 450 13.29 -8.85 -22.79
C GLN A 450 14.46 -9.19 -23.75
N ASP A 451 14.20 -9.91 -24.83
CA ASP A 451 15.21 -10.31 -25.81
C ASP A 451 15.74 -9.09 -26.56
N LEU A 452 14.85 -8.18 -26.98
CA LEU A 452 15.21 -6.90 -27.58
C LEU A 452 16.17 -6.10 -26.68
N ARG A 453 15.80 -5.91 -25.42
CA ARG A 453 16.61 -5.13 -24.46
C ARG A 453 17.88 -5.85 -24.02
N HIS A 454 17.97 -7.15 -24.21
CA HIS A 454 19.20 -7.91 -23.98
C HIS A 454 20.32 -7.51 -24.95
N LEU A 455 19.94 -7.18 -26.18
CA LEU A 455 20.88 -6.71 -27.23
C LEU A 455 21.43 -5.30 -26.94
N MET A 456 20.86 -4.55 -26.00
CA MET A 456 21.13 -3.11 -25.82
C MET A 456 21.70 -2.79 -24.44
N GLY A 457 22.60 -1.83 -24.37
CA GLY A 457 23.13 -1.24 -23.15
C GLY A 457 23.00 0.27 -23.18
N ASN A 458 22.49 0.84 -22.08
CA ASN A 458 22.27 2.28 -21.97
C ASN A 458 23.24 2.88 -20.95
N VAL A 459 23.85 4.01 -21.31
CA VAL A 459 24.59 4.88 -20.41
C VAL A 459 23.93 6.26 -20.46
N ASN A 460 23.25 6.62 -19.38
CA ASN A 460 22.47 7.86 -19.32
C ASN A 460 23.37 9.05 -18.90
N GLN A 461 22.92 10.26 -19.21
CA GLN A 461 23.52 11.52 -18.80
C GLN A 461 23.67 11.60 -17.28
N ASP A 462 22.60 11.37 -16.53
CA ASP A 462 22.61 11.22 -15.07
C ASP A 462 22.68 9.74 -14.70
N PRO A 463 23.84 9.26 -14.15
CA PRO A 463 23.97 7.86 -13.79
C PRO A 463 23.08 7.49 -12.60
N ILE A 464 22.13 6.59 -12.83
CA ILE A 464 21.25 6.07 -11.79
C ILE A 464 21.91 4.87 -11.13
N LEU A 465 22.29 5.03 -9.85
CA LEU A 465 22.84 3.98 -9.01
C LEU A 465 21.83 3.64 -7.90
N PHE A 466 21.81 2.35 -7.54
CA PHE A 466 20.94 1.85 -6.48
C PHE A 466 21.67 1.82 -5.15
N ASN A 467 20.94 1.95 -4.07
CA ASN A 467 21.48 1.77 -2.73
C ASN A 467 21.92 0.31 -2.55
N GLY A 468 23.21 0.09 -2.46
CA GLY A 468 23.84 -1.22 -2.42
C GLY A 468 25.35 -1.08 -2.54
N SER A 469 26.05 -2.20 -2.71
CA SER A 469 27.47 -2.21 -2.90
C SER A 469 27.87 -1.75 -4.33
N VAL A 470 29.14 -1.41 -4.51
CA VAL A 470 29.74 -1.19 -5.83
C VAL A 470 29.52 -2.43 -6.70
N TYR A 471 29.76 -3.62 -6.13
CA TYR A 471 29.56 -4.90 -6.80
C TYR A 471 28.13 -5.06 -7.33
N ASP A 472 27.11 -4.86 -6.48
CA ASP A 472 25.71 -4.98 -6.86
C ASP A 472 25.33 -4.00 -7.98
N ASN A 473 25.93 -2.82 -7.99
CA ASN A 473 25.67 -1.82 -9.01
C ASN A 473 26.33 -2.15 -10.35
N ILE A 474 27.50 -2.76 -10.39
CA ILE A 474 28.14 -3.20 -11.65
C ILE A 474 27.43 -4.44 -12.19
N ALA A 475 27.18 -5.45 -11.32
CA ALA A 475 26.54 -6.71 -11.67
C ALA A 475 25.00 -6.63 -11.72
N PHE A 476 24.45 -5.44 -11.86
CA PHE A 476 22.99 -5.19 -11.76
C PHE A 476 22.17 -6.09 -12.69
N GLY A 477 21.27 -6.87 -12.10
CA GLY A 477 20.38 -7.78 -12.83
C GLY A 477 20.97 -9.16 -13.13
N VAL A 478 22.17 -9.48 -12.63
CA VAL A 478 22.81 -10.79 -12.80
C VAL A 478 23.00 -11.47 -11.44
N GLU A 479 22.29 -12.60 -11.23
CA GLU A 479 22.29 -13.31 -9.93
C GLU A 479 23.62 -14.04 -9.61
N GLN A 480 24.35 -14.48 -10.63
CA GLN A 480 25.59 -15.29 -10.48
C GLN A 480 26.81 -14.58 -11.08
N ALA A 481 27.00 -13.32 -10.74
CA ALA A 481 28.16 -12.58 -11.17
C ALA A 481 29.42 -13.04 -10.42
N THR A 482 30.57 -13.15 -11.11
CA THR A 482 31.85 -13.40 -10.44
C THR A 482 32.52 -12.07 -10.11
N LEU A 483 33.28 -12.02 -9.01
CA LEU A 483 34.03 -10.81 -8.65
C LEU A 483 35.09 -10.49 -9.70
N GLU A 484 35.63 -11.50 -10.38
CA GLU A 484 36.64 -11.34 -11.42
C GLU A 484 36.05 -10.62 -12.65
N ASP A 485 34.85 -11.01 -13.08
CA ASP A 485 34.16 -10.35 -14.20
C ASP A 485 33.81 -8.91 -13.88
N VAL A 486 33.33 -8.66 -12.63
CA VAL A 486 33.06 -7.31 -12.13
C VAL A 486 34.33 -6.46 -12.12
N ARG A 487 35.46 -7.00 -11.68
CA ARG A 487 36.74 -6.30 -11.72
C ARG A 487 37.20 -5.98 -13.14
N ARG A 488 37.07 -6.92 -14.08
CA ARG A 488 37.35 -6.65 -15.49
C ARG A 488 36.52 -5.50 -16.03
N ALA A 489 35.22 -5.50 -15.76
CA ALA A 489 34.33 -4.43 -16.19
C ALA A 489 34.68 -3.08 -15.54
N ALA A 490 35.02 -3.07 -14.27
CA ALA A 490 35.50 -1.88 -13.57
C ALA A 490 36.80 -1.33 -14.14
N SER A 491 37.76 -2.20 -14.49
CA SER A 491 39.05 -1.78 -15.07
C SER A 491 38.87 -1.16 -16.47
N VAL A 492 38.00 -1.73 -17.32
CA VAL A 492 37.68 -1.12 -18.62
C VAL A 492 37.08 0.29 -18.45
N ALA A 493 36.29 0.49 -17.42
CA ALA A 493 35.65 1.77 -17.08
C ALA A 493 36.57 2.70 -16.25
N HIS A 494 37.84 2.37 -16.01
CA HIS A 494 38.72 3.10 -15.10
C HIS A 494 38.14 3.32 -13.70
N ALA A 495 37.31 2.40 -13.23
CA ALA A 495 36.63 2.49 -11.92
C ALA A 495 37.44 1.79 -10.81
N ASP A 496 38.26 0.81 -11.13
CA ASP A 496 39.11 0.04 -10.22
C ASP A 496 39.97 0.94 -9.33
N GLU A 497 40.65 1.94 -9.93
CA GLU A 497 41.51 2.87 -9.21
C GLU A 497 40.83 3.52 -7.99
N PHE A 498 39.60 4.01 -8.12
CA PHE A 498 38.92 4.62 -6.99
C PHE A 498 38.21 3.60 -6.09
N ILE A 499 37.75 2.46 -6.65
CA ILE A 499 37.13 1.39 -5.87
C ILE A 499 38.10 0.83 -4.84
N ASP A 500 39.38 0.63 -5.22
CA ASP A 500 40.43 0.14 -4.33
C ASP A 500 40.75 1.13 -3.19
N THR A 501 40.39 2.41 -3.33
CA THR A 501 40.53 3.41 -2.25
C THR A 501 39.37 3.44 -1.30
N LEU A 502 38.25 2.75 -1.61
CA LEU A 502 37.09 2.70 -0.75
C LEU A 502 37.29 1.74 0.44
N PRO A 503 36.70 2.00 1.61
CA PRO A 503 36.98 1.23 2.84
C PRO A 503 36.79 -0.28 2.70
N GLU A 504 35.79 -0.73 1.93
CA GLU A 504 35.47 -2.14 1.71
C GLU A 504 35.58 -2.54 0.23
N GLY A 505 36.29 -1.71 -0.58
CA GLY A 505 36.49 -1.94 -2.01
C GLY A 505 35.15 -2.16 -2.74
N TYR A 506 35.01 -3.26 -3.46
CA TYR A 506 33.78 -3.63 -4.19
C TYR A 506 32.55 -3.87 -3.31
N GLN A 507 32.73 -4.16 -2.02
CA GLN A 507 31.60 -4.36 -1.08
C GLN A 507 31.16 -3.06 -0.42
N THR A 508 31.85 -1.94 -0.68
CA THR A 508 31.47 -0.64 -0.13
C THR A 508 30.07 -0.24 -0.56
N ASN A 509 29.20 0.05 0.42
CA ASN A 509 27.88 0.60 0.16
C ASN A 509 27.98 2.08 -0.23
N ILE A 510 27.51 2.40 -1.44
CA ILE A 510 27.61 3.73 -2.06
C ILE A 510 26.49 4.70 -1.64
N GLY A 511 25.54 4.26 -0.83
CA GLY A 511 24.41 5.07 -0.35
C GLY A 511 23.32 5.27 -1.39
N ASP A 512 22.33 6.07 -1.01
CA ASP A 512 21.20 6.37 -1.90
C ASP A 512 21.69 7.14 -3.13
N ARG A 513 21.31 6.66 -4.32
CA ARG A 513 21.71 7.20 -5.63
C ARG A 513 23.23 7.40 -5.79
N GLY A 514 24.04 6.65 -5.06
CA GLY A 514 25.50 6.82 -5.08
C GLY A 514 25.96 8.14 -4.46
N GLY A 515 25.24 8.66 -3.47
CA GLY A 515 25.49 9.97 -2.86
C GLY A 515 26.86 10.12 -2.19
N LYS A 516 27.56 9.01 -1.92
CA LYS A 516 28.93 9.02 -1.39
C LYS A 516 30.01 9.16 -2.47
N LEU A 517 29.64 9.15 -3.75
CA LEU A 517 30.56 9.17 -4.89
C LEU A 517 30.50 10.52 -5.62
N SER A 518 31.63 10.92 -6.23
CA SER A 518 31.67 12.07 -7.15
C SER A 518 30.89 11.78 -8.44
N GLY A 519 30.51 12.82 -9.19
CA GLY A 519 29.85 12.68 -10.49
C GLY A 519 30.59 11.76 -11.45
N GLY A 520 31.91 11.94 -11.60
CA GLY A 520 32.73 11.10 -12.46
C GLY A 520 32.90 9.67 -11.98
N GLN A 521 32.88 9.42 -10.67
CA GLN A 521 32.88 8.06 -10.12
C GLN A 521 31.54 7.36 -10.40
N ARG A 522 30.40 8.06 -10.22
CA ARG A 522 29.08 7.51 -10.57
C ARG A 522 29.00 7.15 -12.05
N GLN A 523 29.51 8.02 -12.93
CA GLN A 523 29.51 7.79 -14.37
C GLN A 523 30.34 6.55 -14.75
N ARG A 524 31.54 6.43 -14.18
CA ARG A 524 32.41 5.24 -14.42
C ARG A 524 31.76 3.95 -13.93
N LEU A 525 31.01 3.95 -12.83
CA LEU A 525 30.23 2.76 -12.42
C LEU A 525 29.10 2.44 -13.40
N SER A 526 28.41 3.46 -13.95
CA SER A 526 27.40 3.26 -14.98
C SER A 526 27.99 2.65 -16.26
N ILE A 527 29.18 3.12 -16.66
CA ILE A 527 29.95 2.54 -17.79
C ILE A 527 30.36 1.11 -17.46
N ALA A 528 30.87 0.84 -16.25
CA ALA A 528 31.26 -0.53 -15.83
C ALA A 528 30.06 -1.49 -15.90
N ARG A 529 28.86 -1.04 -15.53
CA ARG A 529 27.60 -1.80 -15.69
C ARG A 529 27.33 -2.15 -17.16
N ALA A 530 27.49 -1.21 -18.06
CA ALA A 530 27.31 -1.43 -19.50
C ALA A 530 28.40 -2.36 -20.07
N VAL A 531 29.65 -2.23 -19.63
CA VAL A 531 30.76 -3.15 -19.99
C VAL A 531 30.43 -4.56 -19.52
N TYR A 532 30.00 -4.72 -18.28
CA TYR A 532 29.65 -6.02 -17.69
C TYR A 532 28.54 -6.73 -18.48
N LYS A 533 27.51 -6.00 -18.88
CA LYS A 533 26.40 -6.51 -19.69
C LYS A 533 26.85 -6.97 -21.07
N ASN A 534 27.92 -6.37 -21.64
CA ASN A 534 28.50 -6.65 -22.94
C ASN A 534 27.53 -6.73 -24.14
N PRO A 535 26.68 -5.73 -24.34
CA PRO A 535 25.68 -5.74 -25.40
C PRO A 535 26.29 -5.40 -26.78
N PRO A 536 25.74 -5.92 -27.91
CA PRO A 536 26.19 -5.55 -29.26
C PRO A 536 25.78 -4.12 -29.66
N ILE A 537 24.72 -3.56 -29.06
CA ILE A 537 24.21 -2.22 -29.33
C ILE A 537 24.38 -1.34 -28.07
N LEU A 538 24.96 -0.17 -28.23
CA LEU A 538 25.12 0.82 -27.17
C LEU A 538 24.31 2.08 -27.46
N ILE A 539 23.68 2.59 -26.42
CA ILE A 539 22.95 3.85 -26.41
C ILE A 539 23.58 4.74 -25.37
N LEU A 540 24.16 5.85 -25.79
CA LEU A 540 24.89 6.78 -24.93
C LEU A 540 24.20 8.14 -24.98
N ASP A 541 23.75 8.64 -23.81
CA ASP A 541 23.20 9.97 -23.68
C ASP A 541 24.18 10.84 -22.87
N GLU A 542 24.81 11.80 -23.52
CA GLU A 542 25.74 12.82 -23.01
C GLU A 542 26.45 12.52 -21.66
N ALA A 543 27.31 11.51 -21.66
CA ALA A 543 27.87 10.96 -20.43
C ALA A 543 28.90 11.85 -19.69
N THR A 544 29.18 13.09 -20.12
CA THR A 544 30.34 13.88 -19.64
C THR A 544 30.04 15.32 -19.24
N SER A 545 28.79 15.78 -19.27
CA SER A 545 28.44 17.14 -18.81
C SER A 545 28.66 17.29 -17.30
N ALA A 546 29.25 18.41 -16.86
CA ALA A 546 29.49 18.79 -15.46
C ALA A 546 30.56 18.00 -14.69
N LEU A 547 31.56 17.42 -15.39
CA LEU A 547 32.72 16.76 -14.77
C LEU A 547 33.97 17.68 -14.73
N ASP A 548 34.83 17.47 -13.74
CA ASP A 548 36.17 18.07 -13.74
C ASP A 548 37.02 17.49 -14.86
N THR A 549 38.02 18.22 -15.35
CA THR A 549 38.85 17.87 -16.52
C THR A 549 39.53 16.49 -16.39
N LYS A 550 39.95 16.09 -15.17
CA LYS A 550 40.59 14.79 -14.95
C LYS A 550 39.56 13.65 -15.04
N SER A 551 38.44 13.76 -14.36
CA SER A 551 37.35 12.80 -14.40
C SER A 551 36.78 12.68 -15.81
N GLU A 552 36.66 13.77 -16.53
CA GLU A 552 36.21 13.81 -17.92
C GLU A 552 37.06 12.96 -18.84
N ARG A 553 38.40 13.13 -18.77
CA ARG A 553 39.35 12.32 -19.61
C ARG A 553 39.20 10.82 -19.32
N LEU A 554 39.06 10.43 -18.05
CA LEU A 554 38.88 9.04 -17.67
C LEU A 554 37.54 8.48 -18.17
N VAL A 555 36.48 9.24 -18.04
CA VAL A 555 35.14 8.86 -18.55
C VAL A 555 35.18 8.74 -20.08
N GLN A 556 35.80 9.69 -20.78
CA GLN A 556 35.90 9.64 -22.24
C GLN A 556 36.71 8.41 -22.69
N SER A 557 37.85 8.14 -22.08
CA SER A 557 38.65 6.93 -22.37
C SER A 557 37.88 5.64 -22.10
N ALA A 558 37.06 5.61 -21.04
CA ALA A 558 36.21 4.48 -20.73
C ALA A 558 35.08 4.29 -21.79
N LEU A 559 34.49 5.38 -22.27
CA LEU A 559 33.51 5.35 -23.34
C LEU A 559 34.10 4.88 -24.66
N ASP A 560 35.28 5.38 -25.04
CA ASP A 560 35.96 4.97 -26.27
C ASP A 560 36.26 3.46 -26.26
N ARG A 561 36.72 2.92 -25.13
CA ARG A 561 36.91 1.47 -24.95
C ARG A 561 35.58 0.70 -24.99
N LEU A 562 34.53 1.24 -24.39
CA LEU A 562 33.21 0.62 -24.41
C LEU A 562 32.64 0.59 -25.83
N MET A 563 32.79 1.64 -26.62
CA MET A 563 32.29 1.73 -28.00
C MET A 563 33.03 0.85 -28.98
N SER A 564 34.31 0.55 -28.72
CA SER A 564 35.14 -0.21 -29.65
C SER A 564 34.54 -1.58 -30.00
N GLY A 565 34.35 -1.82 -31.31
CA GLY A 565 33.79 -3.06 -31.84
C GLY A 565 32.28 -3.25 -31.65
N ARG A 566 31.55 -2.20 -31.24
CA ARG A 566 30.10 -2.25 -31.05
C ARG A 566 29.37 -1.21 -31.89
N THR A 567 28.10 -1.47 -32.15
CA THR A 567 27.23 -0.46 -32.77
C THR A 567 26.81 0.54 -31.73
N THR A 568 27.04 1.82 -31.96
CA THR A 568 26.82 2.86 -30.96
C THR A 568 25.92 3.95 -31.51
N ILE A 569 24.91 4.31 -30.72
CA ILE A 569 24.07 5.50 -30.96
C ILE A 569 24.37 6.47 -29.82
N VAL A 570 24.88 7.65 -30.17
CA VAL A 570 25.28 8.64 -29.17
C VAL A 570 24.53 9.94 -29.38
N ILE A 571 23.85 10.42 -28.32
CA ILE A 571 23.38 11.82 -28.28
C ILE A 571 24.60 12.66 -27.91
N ALA A 572 25.13 13.35 -28.93
CA ALA A 572 26.41 14.02 -28.79
C ALA A 572 26.22 15.52 -28.54
N HIS A 573 26.82 15.97 -27.42
CA HIS A 573 26.94 17.39 -27.08
C HIS A 573 28.39 17.89 -27.15
N ARG A 574 29.33 16.99 -27.44
CA ARG A 574 30.79 17.31 -27.56
C ARG A 574 31.33 17.07 -28.95
N LEU A 575 32.11 18.03 -29.38
CA LEU A 575 32.71 18.03 -30.70
C LEU A 575 33.60 16.80 -30.95
N SER A 576 34.39 16.35 -29.94
CA SER A 576 35.27 15.17 -30.06
C SER A 576 34.51 13.89 -30.39
N THR A 577 33.33 13.69 -29.80
CA THR A 577 32.47 12.52 -30.05
C THR A 577 31.83 12.61 -31.44
N ILE A 578 31.45 13.83 -31.87
CA ILE A 578 30.80 14.07 -33.15
C ILE A 578 31.75 13.83 -34.32
N ILE A 579 32.97 14.34 -34.24
CA ILE A 579 33.97 14.30 -35.36
C ILE A 579 34.34 12.85 -35.72
N HIS A 580 34.38 11.94 -34.74
CA HIS A 580 34.78 10.56 -34.96
C HIS A 580 33.62 9.60 -35.26
N ALA A 581 32.37 10.09 -35.37
CA ALA A 581 31.23 9.29 -35.71
C ALA A 581 31.24 8.92 -37.21
N ASP A 582 30.89 7.68 -37.54
CA ASP A 582 30.78 7.20 -38.92
C ASP A 582 29.60 7.86 -39.63
N LEU A 583 28.56 8.23 -38.91
CA LEU A 583 27.37 8.92 -39.42
C LEU A 583 26.90 9.97 -38.38
N ILE A 584 26.71 11.17 -38.81
CA ILE A 584 26.13 12.26 -38.03
C ILE A 584 24.75 12.54 -38.58
N CYS A 585 23.75 12.54 -37.68
CA CYS A 585 22.35 12.89 -38.01
C CYS A 585 21.98 14.18 -37.26
N VAL A 586 21.62 15.21 -37.99
CA VAL A 586 21.13 16.47 -37.44
C VAL A 586 19.62 16.39 -37.26
N VAL A 587 19.17 16.48 -35.99
CA VAL A 587 17.74 16.44 -35.64
C VAL A 587 17.27 17.86 -35.36
N ASP A 588 16.29 18.32 -36.14
CA ASP A 588 15.66 19.62 -35.94
C ASP A 588 14.15 19.53 -36.18
N GLY A 589 13.36 20.11 -35.27
CA GLY A 589 11.89 20.07 -35.33
C GLY A 589 11.28 18.66 -35.44
N GLY A 590 11.94 17.65 -34.84
CA GLY A 590 11.51 16.26 -34.85
C GLY A 590 11.80 15.49 -36.14
N ARG A 591 12.66 16.02 -37.02
CA ARG A 591 13.07 15.39 -38.28
C ARG A 591 14.59 15.30 -38.36
N ILE A 592 15.09 14.32 -39.15
CA ILE A 592 16.50 14.32 -39.56
C ILE A 592 16.60 15.22 -40.78
N VAL A 593 17.24 16.39 -40.60
CA VAL A 593 17.36 17.42 -41.65
C VAL A 593 18.63 17.26 -42.47
N GLU A 594 19.70 16.74 -41.87
CA GLU A 594 20.97 16.45 -42.52
C GLU A 594 21.55 15.15 -41.96
N GLN A 595 22.19 14.36 -42.82
CA GLN A 595 22.96 13.17 -42.44
C GLN A 595 24.20 12.99 -43.33
N GLY A 596 25.30 12.61 -42.74
CA GLY A 596 26.57 12.41 -43.43
C GLY A 596 27.77 12.34 -42.46
N THR A 597 28.96 12.31 -43.01
CA THR A 597 30.22 12.41 -42.26
C THR A 597 30.48 13.86 -41.81
N HIS A 598 31.40 14.04 -40.91
CA HIS A 598 31.84 15.38 -40.47
C HIS A 598 32.25 16.30 -41.61
N GLU A 599 33.05 15.79 -42.56
CA GLU A 599 33.58 16.56 -43.68
C GLU A 599 32.45 16.93 -44.67
N GLU A 600 31.59 15.98 -45.00
CA GLU A 600 30.43 16.18 -45.89
C GLU A 600 29.48 17.25 -45.35
N LEU A 601 29.14 17.19 -44.07
CA LEU A 601 28.21 18.11 -43.46
C LEU A 601 28.78 19.51 -43.28
N LEU A 602 30.09 19.63 -43.05
CA LEU A 602 30.74 20.96 -43.04
C LEU A 602 30.74 21.59 -44.42
N ALA A 603 30.98 20.78 -45.47
CA ALA A 603 30.97 21.26 -46.88
C ALA A 603 29.58 21.74 -47.33
N LEU A 604 28.48 21.16 -46.79
CA LEU A 604 27.09 21.59 -47.04
C LEU A 604 26.78 22.96 -46.48
N ASN A 605 27.57 23.47 -45.50
CA ASN A 605 27.36 24.75 -44.82
C ASN A 605 25.94 24.94 -44.26
N GLY A 606 25.31 23.87 -43.84
CA GLY A 606 23.91 23.78 -43.42
C GLY A 606 23.71 23.94 -41.90
N HIS A 607 22.77 23.15 -41.35
CA HIS A 607 22.46 23.13 -39.91
C HIS A 607 23.64 22.64 -39.09
N TYR A 608 24.33 21.58 -39.53
CA TYR A 608 25.52 21.05 -38.87
C TYR A 608 26.64 22.09 -38.75
N ALA A 609 26.98 22.75 -39.85
CA ALA A 609 28.05 23.75 -39.87
C ALA A 609 27.77 24.91 -38.88
N ARG A 610 26.52 25.34 -38.76
CA ARG A 610 26.09 26.36 -37.77
C ARG A 610 26.24 25.84 -36.34
N LEU A 611 25.80 24.62 -36.03
CA LEU A 611 25.95 23.99 -34.70
C LEU A 611 27.43 23.85 -34.34
N HIS A 612 28.26 23.37 -35.27
CA HIS A 612 29.69 23.24 -35.10
C HIS A 612 30.38 24.57 -34.81
N ALA A 613 30.04 25.66 -35.54
CA ALA A 613 30.58 27.00 -35.33
C ALA A 613 30.25 27.56 -33.93
N ILE A 614 29.11 27.24 -33.36
CA ILE A 614 28.73 27.64 -32.00
C ILE A 614 29.57 26.89 -30.97
N GLN A 615 29.76 25.55 -31.15
CA GLN A 615 30.53 24.73 -30.21
C GLN A 615 32.03 25.01 -30.22
N VAL A 616 32.60 25.43 -31.34
CA VAL A 616 34.03 25.80 -31.43
C VAL A 616 34.27 27.15 -30.73
N LYS A 617 33.25 28.02 -30.62
CA LYS A 617 33.37 29.34 -29.96
C LYS A 617 33.08 29.30 -28.45
N SER A 618 32.46 28.23 -27.93
CA SER A 618 32.18 27.98 -26.50
C SER A 618 33.32 27.22 -25.85
#